data_b9ad6c653262c21dd6263d427dda7c88
#
_entry.id   b9ad6c653262c21dd6263d427dda7c88
#
_cell.length_a   1.000
_cell.length_b   1.000
_cell.length_c   1.000
_cell.angle_alpha   90.00
_cell.angle_beta   90.00
_cell.angle_gamma   90.00
#
_symmetry.space_group_name_H-M   'P 1'
#
loop_
_entity.id
_entity.type
_entity.pdbx_description
1 polymer ?
#
loop_
_entity_poly.entity_id
_entity_poly.type
_entity_poly.pdbx_seq_one_letter_code
_entity_poly.pdbx_strand_id
1 'polypeptide(L)'
;MKKIFSLFLGLCSFATLAQNLPVSFKNGKTSVDVSIGGKPFTSYFFPGQDVLKKAVLFPLISAHGTTITRGYPMAPRAGERVDHPHHVGMWLNYEDVNGFDYWNNSTNIIASLQNHKMGTIVHTSIVKQDAKKGLLEVAADWIDNDGRGQKVLQEKTTYVFSGTADSRTVDRITTLTAVADQVLFKDVKDGMFAIRVARQLEIPSNKPDVFTDAHGVETKVPVMDNAGVNGDYWSSEGVKGEAVWSTRAKWMNLHGEMDNHPISVTIFDHPSNVSYPSYWHARGYGLFAVNPLGAKVFSNGKDERNLTLKKGESVTFRYRTLISDRLNSKEELDKIQSEFAAVK
;
A
#
# COMPACT_ATOMS: atom_id res chain seq x y z
N MET A 1 -31.88 -15.25 -63.41
CA MET A 1 -31.59 -14.31 -62.30
C MET A 1 -31.47 -15.13 -60.99
N LYS A 2 -30.24 -15.39 -60.55
CA LYS A 2 -29.97 -16.11 -59.28
C LYS A 2 -29.78 -15.09 -58.18
N LYS A 3 -30.68 -15.08 -57.17
CA LYS A 3 -30.56 -14.24 -55.97
C LYS A 3 -29.57 -14.91 -55.02
N ILE A 4 -28.45 -14.22 -54.73
CA ILE A 4 -27.49 -14.60 -53.67
C ILE A 4 -28.00 -14.00 -52.37
N PHE A 5 -28.33 -14.85 -51.41
CA PHE A 5 -28.66 -14.46 -50.04
C PHE A 5 -27.35 -14.47 -49.22
N SER A 6 -26.83 -13.29 -48.91
CA SER A 6 -25.69 -13.15 -47.98
C SER A 6 -26.18 -13.21 -46.55
N LEU A 7 -25.82 -14.27 -45.85
CA LEU A 7 -26.06 -14.45 -44.42
C LEU A 7 -24.99 -13.68 -43.64
N PHE A 8 -25.36 -12.56 -43.03
CA PHE A 8 -24.51 -11.83 -42.08
C PHE A 8 -24.56 -12.55 -40.72
N LEU A 9 -23.50 -13.30 -40.37
CA LEU A 9 -23.29 -13.82 -39.02
C LEU A 9 -22.75 -12.66 -38.17
N GLY A 10 -23.63 -12.06 -37.37
CA GLY A 10 -23.20 -11.10 -36.32
C GLY A 10 -22.47 -11.84 -35.20
N LEU A 11 -21.16 -11.62 -35.09
CA LEU A 11 -20.40 -12.01 -33.87
C LEU A 11 -20.87 -11.14 -32.71
N CYS A 12 -21.75 -11.65 -31.87
CA CYS A 12 -21.99 -11.08 -30.54
C CYS A 12 -20.78 -11.40 -29.64
N SER A 13 -19.89 -10.45 -29.48
CA SER A 13 -18.84 -10.51 -28.46
C SER A 13 -19.50 -10.39 -27.07
N PHE A 14 -19.72 -11.52 -26.39
CA PHE A 14 -20.09 -11.52 -24.99
C PHE A 14 -18.86 -11.05 -24.20
N ALA A 15 -18.87 -9.81 -23.73
CA ALA A 15 -17.96 -9.37 -22.68
C ALA A 15 -18.33 -10.17 -21.42
N THR A 16 -17.59 -11.24 -21.14
CA THR A 16 -17.68 -11.95 -19.86
C THR A 16 -17.22 -10.99 -18.78
N LEU A 17 -18.15 -10.50 -17.97
CA LEU A 17 -17.81 -9.80 -16.72
C LEU A 17 -16.97 -10.77 -15.89
N ALA A 18 -15.73 -10.38 -15.55
CA ALA A 18 -14.85 -11.19 -14.74
C ALA A 18 -15.54 -11.49 -13.39
N GLN A 19 -15.81 -12.77 -13.13
CA GLN A 19 -16.51 -13.19 -11.93
C GLN A 19 -15.59 -13.06 -10.71
N ASN A 20 -16.08 -12.40 -9.66
CA ASN A 20 -15.37 -12.36 -8.37
C ASN A 20 -15.25 -13.78 -7.80
N LEU A 21 -14.03 -14.11 -7.41
CA LEU A 21 -13.69 -15.38 -6.77
C LEU A 21 -14.01 -15.34 -5.26
N PRO A 22 -14.35 -16.48 -4.63
CA PRO A 22 -14.63 -16.53 -3.21
C PRO A 22 -13.39 -16.17 -2.38
N VAL A 23 -13.61 -15.41 -1.31
CA VAL A 23 -12.59 -15.08 -0.30
C VAL A 23 -12.70 -16.05 0.87
N SER A 24 -11.57 -16.42 1.43
CA SER A 24 -11.49 -17.21 2.67
C SER A 24 -10.46 -16.63 3.62
N PHE A 25 -10.72 -16.81 4.93
CA PHE A 25 -9.84 -16.40 6.01
C PHE A 25 -9.40 -17.61 6.82
N LYS A 26 -8.11 -17.63 7.20
CA LYS A 26 -7.56 -18.61 8.14
C LYS A 26 -6.85 -17.88 9.26
N ASN A 27 -7.36 -17.99 10.48
CA ASN A 27 -6.76 -17.34 11.65
C ASN A 27 -5.52 -18.14 12.11
N GLY A 28 -4.40 -17.43 12.22
CA GLY A 28 -3.19 -17.87 12.90
C GLY A 28 -3.09 -17.22 14.29
N LYS A 29 -1.96 -17.44 14.96
CA LYS A 29 -1.68 -16.83 16.28
C LYS A 29 -1.43 -15.32 16.17
N THR A 30 -0.75 -14.89 15.11
CA THR A 30 -0.31 -13.51 14.89
C THR A 30 -0.60 -13.04 13.46
N SER A 31 -1.55 -13.70 12.80
CA SER A 31 -1.96 -13.37 11.43
C SER A 31 -3.39 -13.81 11.15
N VAL A 32 -3.98 -13.20 10.12
CA VAL A 32 -5.16 -13.70 9.41
C VAL A 32 -4.76 -13.87 7.95
N ASP A 33 -4.63 -15.12 7.50
CA ASP A 33 -4.31 -15.40 6.11
C ASP A 33 -5.54 -15.23 5.24
N VAL A 34 -5.38 -14.58 4.10
CA VAL A 34 -6.43 -14.27 3.13
C VAL A 34 -6.13 -15.00 1.83
N SER A 35 -7.08 -15.83 1.40
CA SER A 35 -7.03 -16.50 0.10
C SER A 35 -8.21 -16.09 -0.77
N ILE A 36 -8.00 -16.00 -2.09
CA ILE A 36 -9.02 -15.67 -3.09
C ILE A 36 -9.02 -16.74 -4.16
N GLY A 37 -10.17 -17.39 -4.38
CA GLY A 37 -10.27 -18.52 -5.28
C GLY A 37 -9.41 -19.72 -4.83
N GLY A 38 -9.19 -19.88 -3.52
CA GLY A 38 -8.33 -20.94 -2.95
C GLY A 38 -6.83 -20.67 -3.06
N LYS A 39 -6.41 -19.56 -3.72
CA LYS A 39 -5.00 -19.18 -3.83
C LYS A 39 -4.63 -18.13 -2.77
N PRO A 40 -3.43 -18.18 -2.14
CA PRO A 40 -2.96 -17.17 -1.21
C PRO A 40 -2.94 -15.78 -1.87
N PHE A 41 -3.37 -14.76 -1.11
CA PHE A 41 -3.27 -13.37 -1.51
C PHE A 41 -2.38 -12.56 -0.58
N THR A 42 -2.68 -12.60 0.72
CA THR A 42 -1.93 -11.86 1.74
C THR A 42 -2.24 -12.40 3.13
N SER A 43 -1.51 -11.90 4.13
CA SER A 43 -1.85 -12.08 5.54
C SER A 43 -1.96 -10.71 6.21
N TYR A 44 -3.01 -10.47 6.96
CA TYR A 44 -3.00 -9.41 7.96
C TYR A 44 -2.08 -9.87 9.09
N PHE A 45 -0.88 -9.31 9.15
CA PHE A 45 0.23 -9.75 9.99
C PHE A 45 0.46 -8.78 11.14
N PHE A 46 0.35 -9.29 12.39
CA PHE A 46 0.48 -8.55 13.63
C PHE A 46 1.33 -9.31 14.67
N PRO A 47 2.64 -9.47 14.42
CA PRO A 47 3.50 -10.39 15.18
C PRO A 47 3.86 -9.89 16.60
N GLY A 48 3.41 -8.69 16.97
CA GLY A 48 3.77 -8.00 18.20
C GLY A 48 4.87 -6.97 17.98
N GLN A 49 4.92 -5.98 18.91
CA GLN A 49 5.78 -4.81 18.78
C GLN A 49 7.29 -5.10 18.87
N ASP A 50 7.68 -6.26 19.38
CA ASP A 50 9.09 -6.69 19.41
C ASP A 50 9.57 -7.19 18.03
N VAL A 51 8.66 -7.45 17.11
CA VAL A 51 8.95 -7.88 15.74
C VAL A 51 8.63 -6.79 14.74
N LEU A 52 7.45 -6.16 14.87
CA LEU A 52 6.98 -5.13 13.95
C LEU A 52 6.15 -4.07 14.70
N LYS A 53 6.44 -2.81 14.47
CA LYS A 53 5.83 -1.68 15.21
C LYS A 53 4.44 -1.28 14.72
N LYS A 54 3.85 -2.03 13.79
CA LYS A 54 2.50 -1.87 13.25
C LYS A 54 2.02 -3.17 12.60
N ALA A 55 0.72 -3.36 12.51
CA ALA A 55 0.17 -4.42 11.68
C ALA A 55 0.21 -4.03 10.19
N VAL A 56 0.41 -5.01 9.32
CA VAL A 56 0.56 -4.82 7.87
C VAL A 56 -0.17 -5.92 7.09
N LEU A 57 -0.42 -5.70 5.79
CA LEU A 57 -0.69 -6.79 4.86
C LEU A 57 0.63 -7.26 4.24
N PHE A 58 1.05 -8.49 4.53
CA PHE A 58 2.33 -9.04 4.07
C PHE A 58 2.31 -10.57 3.98
N PRO A 59 2.90 -11.16 2.91
CA PRO A 59 3.22 -10.49 1.66
C PRO A 59 1.96 -10.11 0.86
N LEU A 60 2.09 -9.35 -0.24
CA LEU A 60 1.06 -9.23 -1.26
C LEU A 60 1.44 -10.16 -2.42
N ILE A 61 0.48 -10.98 -2.88
CA ILE A 61 0.69 -11.98 -3.93
C ILE A 61 -0.31 -11.75 -5.05
N SER A 62 0.14 -11.73 -6.31
CA SER A 62 -0.73 -11.57 -7.48
C SER A 62 -1.63 -12.80 -7.70
N ALA A 63 -2.56 -12.72 -8.63
CA ALA A 63 -3.46 -13.83 -8.94
C ALA A 63 -2.71 -15.05 -9.54
N HIS A 64 -1.60 -14.83 -10.23
CA HIS A 64 -0.72 -15.89 -10.73
C HIS A 64 0.26 -16.45 -9.68
N GLY A 65 0.40 -15.79 -8.53
CA GLY A 65 1.25 -16.27 -7.43
C GLY A 65 2.57 -15.54 -7.26
N THR A 66 2.82 -14.45 -8.04
CA THR A 66 4.02 -13.65 -7.91
C THR A 66 3.95 -12.75 -6.67
N THR A 67 5.01 -12.73 -5.87
CA THR A 67 5.11 -11.87 -4.67
C THR A 67 5.49 -10.45 -5.04
N ILE A 68 4.57 -9.50 -4.83
CA ILE A 68 4.69 -8.11 -5.23
C ILE A 68 5.51 -7.27 -4.24
N THR A 69 5.49 -7.63 -2.96
CA THR A 69 6.16 -6.87 -1.90
C THR A 69 7.60 -7.30 -1.67
N ARG A 70 8.46 -6.35 -1.27
CA ARG A 70 9.80 -6.64 -0.77
C ARG A 70 9.74 -7.57 0.44
N GLY A 71 10.65 -8.54 0.52
CA GLY A 71 10.72 -9.48 1.64
C GLY A 71 11.39 -8.90 2.88
N TYR A 72 12.44 -8.07 2.71
CA TYR A 72 13.17 -7.47 3.83
C TYR A 72 12.29 -6.57 4.71
N PRO A 73 12.39 -6.60 6.06
CA PRO A 73 13.26 -7.47 6.87
C PRO A 73 12.59 -8.81 7.27
N MET A 74 11.30 -9.04 6.96
CA MET A 74 10.53 -10.18 7.48
C MET A 74 10.87 -11.52 6.80
N ALA A 75 11.14 -11.50 5.50
CA ALA A 75 11.49 -12.66 4.68
C ALA A 75 12.51 -12.23 3.59
N PRO A 76 13.76 -11.89 3.97
CA PRO A 76 14.76 -11.36 3.05
C PRO A 76 15.00 -12.27 1.85
N ARG A 77 15.10 -11.67 0.65
CA ARG A 77 15.42 -12.35 -0.60
C ARG A 77 16.69 -11.75 -1.20
N ALA A 78 17.47 -12.59 -1.87
CA ALA A 78 18.67 -12.15 -2.57
C ALA A 78 18.35 -11.01 -3.57
N GLY A 79 19.23 -10.01 -3.64
CA GLY A 79 19.09 -8.87 -4.54
C GLY A 79 18.10 -7.80 -4.10
N GLU A 80 17.45 -7.93 -2.94
CA GLU A 80 16.58 -6.88 -2.39
C GLU A 80 17.35 -5.87 -1.55
N ARG A 81 16.92 -4.61 -1.59
CA ARG A 81 17.47 -3.53 -0.74
C ARG A 81 17.20 -3.79 0.73
N VAL A 82 18.18 -3.48 1.57
CA VAL A 82 18.08 -3.57 3.03
C VAL A 82 17.93 -2.19 3.71
N ASP A 83 17.53 -1.19 2.93
CA ASP A 83 17.17 0.13 3.41
C ASP A 83 15.80 0.13 4.11
N HIS A 84 15.52 1.15 4.93
CA HIS A 84 14.19 1.41 5.53
C HIS A 84 13.52 0.16 6.10
N PRO A 85 14.01 -0.41 7.23
CA PRO A 85 13.47 -1.64 7.80
C PRO A 85 12.00 -1.52 8.25
N HIS A 86 11.50 -0.30 8.40
CA HIS A 86 10.11 -0.01 8.71
C HIS A 86 9.16 -0.10 7.50
N HIS A 87 9.67 -0.22 6.26
CA HIS A 87 8.84 -0.39 5.07
C HIS A 87 8.52 -1.87 4.82
N VAL A 88 7.43 -2.37 5.40
CA VAL A 88 7.01 -3.77 5.31
C VAL A 88 5.62 -3.89 4.70
N GLY A 89 5.50 -4.65 3.60
CA GLY A 89 4.23 -4.99 2.99
C GLY A 89 3.43 -3.78 2.51
N MET A 90 2.15 -3.73 2.91
CA MET A 90 1.24 -2.60 2.74
C MET A 90 0.75 -2.13 4.11
N TRP A 91 0.89 -0.83 4.40
CA TRP A 91 0.61 -0.29 5.73
C TRP A 91 -0.02 1.11 5.68
N LEU A 92 -0.51 1.57 6.85
CA LEU A 92 -0.92 2.95 7.09
C LEU A 92 -0.33 3.40 8.42
N ASN A 93 0.39 4.51 8.42
CA ASN A 93 0.89 5.22 9.60
C ASN A 93 1.36 6.63 9.22
N TYR A 94 1.94 7.37 10.15
CA TYR A 94 2.32 8.76 9.93
C TYR A 94 3.56 9.15 10.75
N GLU A 95 4.41 10.05 10.21
CA GLU A 95 5.68 10.41 10.84
C GLU A 95 5.51 11.27 12.10
N ASP A 96 4.63 12.28 12.10
CA ASP A 96 4.50 13.17 13.25
C ASP A 96 3.05 13.26 13.75
N VAL A 97 2.78 12.53 14.85
CA VAL A 97 1.53 12.62 15.60
C VAL A 97 1.85 13.02 17.04
N ASN A 98 1.51 14.24 17.43
CA ASN A 98 1.89 14.85 18.72
C ASN A 98 3.40 14.82 19.00
N GLY A 99 4.25 14.92 17.94
CA GLY A 99 5.70 14.89 18.03
C GLY A 99 6.30 13.49 18.19
N PHE A 100 5.52 12.43 17.96
CA PHE A 100 5.97 11.04 17.93
C PHE A 100 5.94 10.47 16.51
N ASP A 101 7.01 9.78 16.14
CA ASP A 101 7.20 9.18 14.83
C ASP A 101 6.70 7.74 14.81
N TYR A 102 5.55 7.51 14.12
CA TYR A 102 5.01 6.17 13.91
C TYR A 102 5.42 5.57 12.58
N TRP A 103 5.95 6.42 11.66
CA TRP A 103 6.33 5.93 10.32
C TRP A 103 7.67 5.21 10.35
N ASN A 104 8.70 5.87 10.87
CA ASN A 104 10.08 5.37 10.83
C ASN A 104 10.38 4.33 11.92
N ASN A 105 9.45 4.06 12.83
CA ASN A 105 9.67 3.12 13.92
C ASN A 105 9.82 1.67 13.42
N SER A 106 10.87 1.02 13.89
CA SER A 106 11.17 -0.39 13.61
C SER A 106 12.00 -0.97 14.77
N THR A 107 12.20 -2.27 14.77
CA THR A 107 13.11 -2.94 15.73
C THR A 107 14.57 -2.64 15.44
N ASN A 108 14.89 -2.16 14.23
CA ASN A 108 16.23 -1.73 13.82
C ASN A 108 16.15 -0.28 13.30
N ILE A 109 16.16 0.69 14.24
CA ILE A 109 16.08 2.11 13.90
C ILE A 109 17.40 2.56 13.29
N ILE A 110 17.37 3.16 12.11
CA ILE A 110 18.57 3.70 11.45
C ILE A 110 19.19 4.83 12.27
N ALA A 111 20.52 4.95 12.22
CA ALA A 111 21.30 5.84 13.09
C ALA A 111 20.83 7.31 13.07
N SER A 112 20.43 7.83 11.92
CA SER A 112 19.91 9.20 11.77
C SER A 112 18.60 9.49 12.50
N LEU A 113 17.86 8.44 12.91
CA LEU A 113 16.54 8.54 13.55
C LEU A 113 16.53 8.10 15.01
N GLN A 114 17.69 7.73 15.57
CA GLN A 114 17.79 7.23 16.97
C GLN A 114 17.31 8.23 18.02
N ASN A 115 17.33 9.53 17.72
CA ASN A 115 16.88 10.59 18.62
C ASN A 115 15.38 10.96 18.43
N HIS A 116 14.69 10.35 17.48
CA HIS A 116 13.27 10.59 17.30
C HIS A 116 12.47 9.95 18.45
N LYS A 117 11.43 10.66 18.89
CA LYS A 117 10.44 10.08 19.80
C LYS A 117 9.57 9.14 19.00
N MET A 118 9.63 7.86 19.23
CA MET A 118 8.92 6.86 18.48
C MET A 118 7.53 6.56 19.06
N GLY A 119 6.57 6.32 18.18
CA GLY A 119 5.26 5.76 18.51
C GLY A 119 5.08 4.38 17.88
N THR A 120 4.18 3.57 18.43
CA THR A 120 3.90 2.20 17.98
C THR A 120 2.39 2.01 17.79
N ILE A 121 1.99 1.28 16.75
CA ILE A 121 0.60 0.92 16.47
C ILE A 121 0.41 -0.54 16.87
N VAL A 122 -0.34 -0.77 17.95
CA VAL A 122 -0.51 -2.08 18.56
C VAL A 122 -1.87 -2.66 18.17
N HIS A 123 -1.87 -3.79 17.46
CA HIS A 123 -3.09 -4.54 17.19
C HIS A 123 -3.79 -4.94 18.50
N THR A 124 -5.10 -4.71 18.61
CA THR A 124 -5.88 -5.03 19.80
C THR A 124 -6.88 -6.16 19.59
N SER A 125 -7.54 -6.21 18.44
CA SER A 125 -8.52 -7.26 18.16
C SER A 125 -8.88 -7.41 16.69
N ILE A 126 -9.34 -8.61 16.34
CA ILE A 126 -10.13 -8.88 15.14
C ILE A 126 -11.59 -8.63 15.53
N VAL A 127 -12.20 -7.58 14.98
CA VAL A 127 -13.56 -7.16 15.34
C VAL A 127 -14.61 -7.96 14.59
N LYS A 128 -14.35 -8.23 13.29
CA LYS A 128 -15.29 -8.94 12.42
C LYS A 128 -14.59 -9.61 11.25
N GLN A 129 -15.08 -10.79 10.89
CA GLN A 129 -14.76 -11.49 9.66
C GLN A 129 -16.03 -11.91 8.94
N ASP A 130 -16.10 -11.66 7.63
CA ASP A 130 -17.20 -12.11 6.76
C ASP A 130 -16.63 -12.51 5.40
N ALA A 131 -16.37 -13.81 5.23
CA ALA A 131 -15.78 -14.35 4.02
C ALA A 131 -16.67 -14.14 2.77
N LYS A 132 -18.00 -14.13 2.93
CA LYS A 132 -18.94 -13.90 1.80
C LYS A 132 -18.80 -12.49 1.24
N LYS A 133 -18.44 -11.53 2.10
CA LYS A 133 -18.20 -10.13 1.71
C LYS A 133 -16.71 -9.80 1.51
N GLY A 134 -15.80 -10.76 1.75
CA GLY A 134 -14.37 -10.53 1.76
C GLY A 134 -13.93 -9.55 2.86
N LEU A 135 -14.70 -9.39 3.94
CA LEU A 135 -14.53 -8.35 4.94
C LEU A 135 -13.74 -8.84 6.15
N LEU A 136 -12.71 -8.08 6.51
CA LEU A 136 -11.95 -8.20 7.76
C LEU A 136 -11.91 -6.83 8.45
N GLU A 137 -12.48 -6.74 9.66
CA GLU A 137 -12.44 -5.53 10.49
C GLU A 137 -11.55 -5.77 11.70
N VAL A 138 -10.61 -4.86 11.93
CA VAL A 138 -9.61 -4.94 13.00
C VAL A 138 -9.54 -3.63 13.77
N ALA A 139 -9.07 -3.70 15.01
CA ALA A 139 -8.78 -2.54 15.84
C ALA A 139 -7.30 -2.53 16.25
N ALA A 140 -6.77 -1.32 16.41
CA ALA A 140 -5.42 -1.08 16.91
C ALA A 140 -5.40 0.23 17.73
N ASP A 141 -4.39 0.36 18.58
CA ASP A 141 -4.13 1.57 19.37
C ASP A 141 -2.79 2.19 18.92
N TRP A 142 -2.78 3.50 18.73
CA TRP A 142 -1.57 4.27 18.51
C TRP A 142 -1.07 4.76 19.87
N ILE A 143 0.09 4.25 20.26
CA ILE A 143 0.67 4.47 21.59
C ILE A 143 2.01 5.20 21.41
N ASP A 144 2.18 6.29 22.13
CA ASP A 144 3.41 7.06 22.14
C ASP A 144 4.55 6.36 22.91
N ASN A 145 5.74 6.99 22.99
CA ASN A 145 6.90 6.49 23.71
C ASN A 145 7.22 5.02 23.38
N ASP A 146 7.29 4.69 22.09
CA ASP A 146 7.59 3.35 21.56
C ASP A 146 6.64 2.25 22.09
N GLY A 147 5.35 2.58 22.19
CA GLY A 147 4.33 1.64 22.66
C GLY A 147 4.26 1.44 24.18
N ARG A 148 4.96 2.28 24.94
CA ARG A 148 5.01 2.21 26.43
C ARG A 148 4.36 3.43 27.11
N GLY A 149 3.89 4.38 26.35
CA GLY A 149 3.31 5.63 26.84
C GLY A 149 1.79 5.63 26.84
N GLN A 150 1.22 6.75 26.40
CA GLN A 150 -0.22 6.96 26.36
C GLN A 150 -0.82 6.54 25.03
N LYS A 151 -2.04 6.03 25.06
CA LYS A 151 -2.86 5.87 23.86
C LYS A 151 -3.30 7.24 23.38
N VAL A 152 -2.89 7.61 22.15
CA VAL A 152 -3.23 8.89 21.53
C VAL A 152 -4.40 8.76 20.55
N LEU A 153 -4.44 7.64 19.81
CA LEU A 153 -5.50 7.33 18.84
C LEU A 153 -5.99 5.90 19.01
N GLN A 154 -7.26 5.69 18.69
CA GLN A 154 -7.83 4.40 18.41
C GLN A 154 -8.02 4.26 16.90
N GLU A 155 -7.53 3.18 16.33
CA GLU A 155 -7.71 2.83 14.92
C GLU A 155 -8.76 1.73 14.78
N LYS A 156 -9.70 1.94 13.87
CA LYS A 156 -10.59 0.91 13.34
C LYS A 156 -10.38 0.81 11.85
N THR A 157 -9.94 -0.34 11.36
CA THR A 157 -9.69 -0.58 9.94
C THR A 157 -10.60 -1.68 9.42
N THR A 158 -11.30 -1.39 8.33
CA THR A 158 -12.03 -2.36 7.52
C THR A 158 -11.25 -2.62 6.25
N TYR A 159 -10.88 -3.88 6.02
CA TYR A 159 -10.40 -4.37 4.75
C TYR A 159 -11.53 -5.06 4.02
N VAL A 160 -11.66 -4.82 2.70
CA VAL A 160 -12.56 -5.57 1.81
C VAL A 160 -11.70 -6.17 0.70
N PHE A 161 -11.56 -7.48 0.72
CA PHE A 161 -10.79 -8.26 -0.25
C PHE A 161 -11.70 -8.78 -1.35
N SER A 162 -11.24 -8.68 -2.58
CA SER A 162 -11.89 -9.26 -3.75
C SER A 162 -10.86 -9.60 -4.82
N GLY A 163 -11.25 -10.34 -5.84
CA GLY A 163 -10.37 -10.63 -6.97
C GLY A 163 -11.00 -11.53 -8.00
N THR A 164 -10.38 -11.55 -9.15
CA THR A 164 -10.74 -12.37 -10.32
C THR A 164 -9.65 -13.38 -10.63
N ALA A 165 -9.71 -14.03 -11.77
CA ALA A 165 -8.67 -14.96 -12.22
C ALA A 165 -7.29 -14.26 -12.43
N ASP A 166 -7.29 -12.96 -12.74
CA ASP A 166 -6.13 -12.15 -13.11
C ASP A 166 -5.89 -10.91 -12.24
N SER A 167 -6.66 -10.75 -11.15
CA SER A 167 -6.52 -9.58 -10.29
C SER A 167 -6.80 -9.86 -8.82
N ARG A 168 -6.26 -8.99 -7.97
CA ARG A 168 -6.49 -8.92 -6.53
C ARG A 168 -6.77 -7.48 -6.15
N THR A 169 -7.79 -7.27 -5.35
CA THR A 169 -8.19 -5.93 -4.87
C THR A 169 -8.33 -5.95 -3.37
N VAL A 170 -7.86 -4.89 -2.73
CA VAL A 170 -8.14 -4.62 -1.33
C VAL A 170 -8.53 -3.16 -1.14
N ASP A 171 -9.70 -2.93 -0.56
CA ASP A 171 -10.08 -1.63 -0.02
C ASP A 171 -9.65 -1.56 1.44
N ARG A 172 -8.94 -0.52 1.81
CA ARG A 172 -8.64 -0.19 3.20
C ARG A 172 -9.39 1.07 3.58
N ILE A 173 -10.25 0.95 4.59
CA ILE A 173 -11.02 2.05 5.18
C ILE A 173 -10.60 2.13 6.64
N THR A 174 -9.83 3.16 7.00
CA THR A 174 -9.28 3.35 8.34
C THR A 174 -9.84 4.60 8.97
N THR A 175 -10.49 4.44 10.12
CA THR A 175 -10.95 5.54 10.97
C THR A 175 -10.01 5.66 12.17
N LEU A 176 -9.44 6.85 12.35
CA LEU A 176 -8.61 7.22 13.48
C LEU A 176 -9.42 8.14 14.41
N THR A 177 -9.62 7.74 15.67
CA THR A 177 -10.36 8.52 16.67
C THR A 177 -9.40 9.01 17.74
N ALA A 178 -9.40 10.31 18.02
CA ALA A 178 -8.58 10.90 19.08
C ALA A 178 -9.04 10.44 20.46
N VAL A 179 -8.11 9.87 21.25
CA VAL A 179 -8.32 9.47 22.64
C VAL A 179 -7.68 10.49 23.59
N ALA A 180 -6.52 11.04 23.20
CA ALA A 180 -5.91 12.18 23.89
C ALA A 180 -6.79 13.44 23.72
N ASP A 181 -6.64 14.41 24.62
CA ASP A 181 -7.45 15.64 24.59
C ASP A 181 -7.32 16.40 23.25
N GLN A 182 -6.13 16.33 22.65
CA GLN A 182 -5.85 16.83 21.31
C GLN A 182 -4.84 15.91 20.61
N VAL A 183 -5.06 15.65 19.32
CA VAL A 183 -4.12 14.94 18.46
C VAL A 183 -3.82 15.84 17.25
N LEU A 184 -2.55 16.16 17.08
CA LEU A 184 -2.03 16.95 15.96
C LEU A 184 -1.23 16.03 15.02
N PHE A 185 -1.70 15.86 13.79
CA PHE A 185 -0.91 15.38 12.68
C PHE A 185 -0.23 16.59 12.05
N LYS A 186 1.08 16.72 12.23
CA LYS A 186 1.85 17.82 11.66
C LYS A 186 2.11 17.55 10.19
N ASP A 187 2.14 18.59 9.37
CA ASP A 187 2.48 18.47 7.94
C ASP A 187 3.93 18.01 7.77
N VAL A 188 4.09 16.73 7.40
CA VAL A 188 5.40 16.11 7.18
C VAL A 188 5.38 15.21 5.93
N LYS A 189 6.56 14.89 5.43
CA LYS A 189 6.74 14.13 4.18
C LYS A 189 6.26 12.69 4.29
N ASP A 190 6.51 12.00 5.41
CA ASP A 190 6.39 10.55 5.54
C ASP A 190 5.03 10.15 6.13
N GLY A 191 4.17 9.66 5.27
CA GLY A 191 2.77 9.25 5.48
C GLY A 191 2.15 8.92 4.13
N MET A 192 0.90 8.53 4.06
CA MET A 192 -0.02 8.01 5.08
C MET A 192 -0.21 6.52 4.80
N PHE A 193 -0.47 6.14 3.54
CA PHE A 193 -0.71 4.80 3.06
C PHE A 193 0.36 4.38 2.06
N ALA A 194 0.96 3.21 2.23
CA ALA A 194 2.10 2.82 1.42
C ALA A 194 2.21 1.31 1.18
N ILE A 195 2.93 0.98 0.10
CA ILE A 195 3.41 -0.35 -0.24
C ILE A 195 4.92 -0.27 -0.47
N ARG A 196 5.67 -1.25 0.04
CA ARG A 196 7.06 -1.45 -0.39
C ARG A 196 7.11 -2.60 -1.37
N VAL A 197 7.41 -2.29 -2.62
CA VAL A 197 7.41 -3.28 -3.70
C VAL A 197 8.73 -4.06 -3.80
N ALA A 198 8.67 -5.21 -4.44
CA ALA A 198 9.82 -6.05 -4.75
C ALA A 198 10.79 -5.34 -5.70
N ARG A 199 12.06 -5.80 -5.70
CA ARG A 199 13.16 -5.22 -6.48
C ARG A 199 12.83 -5.06 -7.97
N GLN A 200 12.16 -6.03 -8.58
CA GLN A 200 11.83 -6.03 -10.00
C GLN A 200 10.92 -4.84 -10.40
N LEU A 201 10.10 -4.36 -9.47
CA LEU A 201 9.20 -3.21 -9.67
C LEU A 201 9.82 -1.87 -9.25
N GLU A 202 11.10 -1.83 -8.90
CA GLU A 202 11.82 -0.56 -8.74
C GLU A 202 12.11 0.08 -10.11
N ILE A 203 12.32 1.39 -10.14
CA ILE A 203 12.87 2.07 -11.33
C ILE A 203 14.37 1.75 -11.40
N PRO A 204 14.92 1.38 -12.57
CA PRO A 204 16.36 1.16 -12.74
C PRO A 204 17.18 2.35 -12.23
N SER A 205 18.22 2.10 -11.46
CA SER A 205 19.06 3.11 -10.82
C SER A 205 20.53 2.74 -10.88
N ASN A 206 21.40 3.75 -11.03
CA ASN A 206 22.86 3.60 -10.99
C ASN A 206 23.46 4.02 -9.63
N LYS A 207 22.63 4.34 -8.63
CA LYS A 207 23.10 4.78 -7.31
C LYS A 207 23.52 3.57 -6.48
N PRO A 208 24.73 3.56 -5.89
CA PRO A 208 25.16 2.51 -4.96
C PRO A 208 24.20 2.34 -3.79
N ASP A 209 24.02 1.11 -3.31
CA ASP A 209 23.18 0.81 -2.15
C ASP A 209 23.62 -0.50 -1.48
N VAL A 210 22.89 -0.91 -0.45
CA VAL A 210 23.08 -2.17 0.28
C VAL A 210 21.96 -3.13 -0.06
N PHE A 211 22.33 -4.36 -0.40
CA PHE A 211 21.41 -5.42 -0.80
C PHE A 211 21.67 -6.70 -0.02
N THR A 212 20.67 -7.56 0.04
CA THR A 212 20.82 -8.93 0.53
C THR A 212 21.50 -9.78 -0.55
N ASP A 213 22.60 -10.44 -0.24
CA ASP A 213 23.23 -11.40 -1.14
C ASP A 213 22.49 -12.76 -1.17
N ALA A 214 23.00 -13.72 -1.94
CA ALA A 214 22.41 -15.06 -2.06
C ALA A 214 22.41 -15.87 -0.74
N HIS A 215 23.18 -15.44 0.26
CA HIS A 215 23.30 -16.06 1.58
C HIS A 215 22.52 -15.32 2.67
N GLY A 216 21.79 -14.26 2.29
CA GLY A 216 21.03 -13.42 3.23
C GLY A 216 21.89 -12.38 3.96
N VAL A 217 23.14 -12.14 3.50
CA VAL A 217 24.06 -11.19 4.11
C VAL A 217 23.91 -9.81 3.44
N GLU A 218 23.86 -8.76 4.27
CA GLU A 218 23.84 -7.38 3.81
C GLU A 218 25.16 -7.00 3.14
N THR A 219 25.11 -6.66 1.85
CA THR A 219 26.31 -6.41 1.03
C THR A 219 26.19 -5.07 0.34
N LYS A 220 27.23 -4.22 0.46
CA LYS A 220 27.34 -2.97 -0.28
C LYS A 220 27.60 -3.26 -1.76
N VAL A 221 26.76 -2.71 -2.63
CA VAL A 221 26.86 -2.85 -4.08
C VAL A 221 27.25 -1.49 -4.67
N PRO A 222 28.50 -1.31 -5.15
CA PRO A 222 28.97 -0.03 -5.66
C PRO A 222 28.42 0.28 -7.07
N VAL A 223 28.11 -0.74 -7.84
CA VAL A 223 27.54 -0.63 -9.19
C VAL A 223 26.26 -1.46 -9.23
N MET A 224 25.17 -0.81 -9.64
CA MET A 224 23.85 -1.43 -9.66
C MET A 224 23.74 -2.41 -10.82
N ASP A 225 23.37 -3.65 -10.49
CA ASP A 225 22.79 -4.59 -11.45
C ASP A 225 21.29 -4.33 -11.54
N ASN A 226 20.84 -3.88 -12.72
CA ASN A 226 19.43 -3.64 -13.02
C ASN A 226 18.79 -4.79 -13.82
N ALA A 227 19.42 -5.95 -13.91
CA ALA A 227 18.84 -7.11 -14.57
C ALA A 227 17.50 -7.47 -13.93
N GLY A 228 16.44 -7.52 -14.73
CA GLY A 228 15.08 -7.79 -14.27
C GLY A 228 14.39 -6.63 -13.50
N VAL A 229 15.05 -5.46 -13.37
CA VAL A 229 14.46 -4.26 -12.76
C VAL A 229 13.85 -3.40 -13.84
N ASN A 230 12.54 -3.22 -13.83
CA ASN A 230 11.82 -2.63 -14.97
C ASN A 230 10.56 -1.85 -14.56
N GLY A 231 10.40 -1.56 -13.26
CA GLY A 231 9.24 -0.81 -12.77
C GLY A 231 9.19 0.61 -13.30
N ASP A 232 7.99 1.10 -13.59
CA ASP A 232 7.74 2.50 -13.94
C ASP A 232 6.40 2.97 -13.37
N TYR A 233 6.35 4.25 -12.98
CA TYR A 233 5.15 4.90 -12.47
C TYR A 233 4.42 5.68 -13.57
N TRP A 234 3.10 5.77 -13.46
CA TRP A 234 2.30 6.77 -14.14
C TRP A 234 1.04 7.12 -13.36
N SER A 235 0.60 8.37 -13.49
CA SER A 235 -0.52 8.91 -12.72
C SER A 235 -1.77 9.14 -13.57
N SER A 236 -2.92 9.38 -12.91
CA SER A 236 -4.16 9.81 -13.57
C SER A 236 -3.98 11.08 -14.42
N GLU A 237 -2.97 11.88 -14.09
CA GLU A 237 -2.65 13.14 -14.80
C GLU A 237 -1.61 12.95 -15.90
N GLY A 238 -1.18 11.70 -16.19
CA GLY A 238 -0.23 11.37 -17.26
C GLY A 238 1.24 11.59 -16.90
N VAL A 239 1.56 11.95 -15.66
CA VAL A 239 2.96 12.07 -15.20
C VAL A 239 3.55 10.69 -15.04
N LYS A 240 4.83 10.51 -15.43
CA LYS A 240 5.52 9.20 -15.45
C LYS A 240 6.86 9.24 -14.72
N GLY A 241 7.36 8.04 -14.41
CA GLY A 241 8.67 7.82 -13.82
C GLY A 241 8.84 8.48 -12.46
N GLU A 242 10.05 8.91 -12.15
CA GLU A 242 10.35 9.59 -10.87
C GLU A 242 9.69 10.98 -10.75
N ALA A 243 9.21 11.57 -11.86
CA ALA A 243 8.51 12.85 -11.86
C ALA A 243 7.15 12.81 -11.15
N VAL A 244 6.61 11.62 -10.86
CA VAL A 244 5.38 11.43 -10.09
C VAL A 244 5.53 11.86 -8.63
N TRP A 245 6.76 11.87 -8.10
CA TRP A 245 7.02 12.35 -6.75
C TRP A 245 6.57 13.81 -6.59
N SER A 246 5.89 14.12 -5.49
CA SER A 246 5.41 15.48 -5.22
C SER A 246 4.30 15.98 -6.17
N THR A 247 3.65 15.10 -6.93
CA THR A 247 2.48 15.43 -7.75
C THR A 247 1.19 15.02 -7.07
N ARG A 248 0.06 15.60 -7.49
CA ARG A 248 -1.29 15.24 -7.03
C ARG A 248 -1.99 14.46 -8.13
N ALA A 249 -2.61 13.36 -7.78
CA ALA A 249 -3.35 12.52 -8.74
C ALA A 249 -4.41 11.69 -8.02
N LYS A 250 -5.48 11.33 -8.74
CA LYS A 250 -6.59 10.52 -8.20
C LYS A 250 -6.19 9.08 -7.98
N TRP A 251 -5.29 8.58 -8.80
CA TRP A 251 -4.67 7.29 -8.71
C TRP A 251 -3.24 7.33 -9.27
N MET A 252 -2.43 6.41 -8.78
CA MET A 252 -1.08 6.15 -9.26
C MET A 252 -0.95 4.67 -9.58
N ASN A 253 -0.36 4.37 -10.72
CA ASN A 253 -0.05 3.02 -11.16
C ASN A 253 1.46 2.81 -11.17
N LEU A 254 1.90 1.69 -10.66
CA LEU A 254 3.23 1.14 -10.81
C LEU A 254 3.10 -0.14 -11.64
N HIS A 255 3.84 -0.25 -12.71
CA HIS A 255 3.81 -1.42 -13.58
C HIS A 255 5.21 -1.88 -13.96
N GLY A 256 5.31 -3.13 -14.35
CA GLY A 256 6.52 -3.77 -14.79
C GLY A 256 6.26 -5.21 -15.17
N GLU A 257 7.33 -5.99 -15.24
CA GLU A 257 7.30 -7.42 -15.51
C GLU A 257 8.00 -8.18 -14.38
N MET A 258 7.39 -9.23 -13.90
CA MET A 258 7.94 -10.14 -12.89
C MET A 258 7.67 -11.58 -13.35
N ASP A 259 8.66 -12.46 -13.24
CA ASP A 259 8.55 -13.88 -13.63
C ASP A 259 8.02 -14.06 -15.07
N ASN A 260 8.43 -13.16 -16.00
CA ASN A 260 7.97 -13.08 -17.40
C ASN A 260 6.45 -12.81 -17.55
N HIS A 261 5.83 -12.18 -16.57
CA HIS A 261 4.43 -11.76 -16.61
C HIS A 261 4.30 -10.27 -16.32
N PRO A 262 3.44 -9.54 -17.06
CA PRO A 262 3.16 -8.15 -16.75
C PRO A 262 2.46 -8.05 -15.38
N ILE A 263 2.91 -7.10 -14.58
CA ILE A 263 2.32 -6.77 -13.26
C ILE A 263 1.97 -5.30 -13.25
N SER A 264 0.81 -4.99 -12.71
CA SER A 264 0.33 -3.63 -12.49
C SER A 264 -0.22 -3.51 -11.06
N VAL A 265 0.30 -2.56 -10.30
CA VAL A 265 -0.15 -2.23 -8.94
C VAL A 265 -0.67 -0.80 -8.96
N THR A 266 -1.95 -0.60 -8.68
CA THR A 266 -2.56 0.73 -8.66
C THR A 266 -3.10 1.03 -7.27
N ILE A 267 -2.75 2.21 -6.74
CA ILE A 267 -3.38 2.77 -5.54
C ILE A 267 -4.33 3.88 -5.99
N PHE A 268 -5.56 3.82 -5.51
CA PHE A 268 -6.61 4.82 -5.74
C PHE A 268 -6.84 5.60 -4.44
N ASP A 269 -6.83 6.93 -4.57
CA ASP A 269 -7.19 7.86 -3.50
C ASP A 269 -8.69 8.15 -3.55
N HIS A 270 -9.34 8.27 -2.39
CA HIS A 270 -10.79 8.45 -2.33
C HIS A 270 -11.17 9.92 -2.19
N PRO A 271 -12.21 10.44 -2.89
CA PRO A 271 -12.61 11.85 -2.82
C PRO A 271 -12.95 12.37 -1.42
N SER A 272 -13.30 11.49 -0.47
CA SER A 272 -13.57 11.89 0.91
C SER A 272 -12.31 12.03 1.78
N ASN A 273 -11.14 11.66 1.26
CA ASN A 273 -9.90 11.82 2.00
C ASN A 273 -9.54 13.30 2.15
N VAL A 274 -8.92 13.62 3.28
CA VAL A 274 -8.37 14.96 3.50
C VAL A 274 -7.43 15.33 2.37
N SER A 275 -7.55 16.55 1.85
CA SER A 275 -6.71 17.10 0.77
C SER A 275 -6.75 16.33 -0.57
N TYR A 276 -7.82 15.60 -0.85
CA TYR A 276 -8.00 14.92 -2.15
C TYR A 276 -7.91 15.88 -3.34
N PRO A 277 -7.29 15.48 -4.49
CA PRO A 277 -6.40 14.35 -4.61
C PRO A 277 -5.11 14.58 -3.83
N SER A 278 -4.63 13.53 -3.14
CA SER A 278 -3.46 13.60 -2.27
C SER A 278 -2.16 13.76 -3.06
N TYR A 279 -1.09 14.18 -2.38
CA TYR A 279 0.27 14.12 -2.93
C TYR A 279 0.82 12.70 -2.93
N TRP A 280 1.66 12.38 -3.91
CA TRP A 280 2.31 11.08 -4.04
C TRP A 280 3.75 11.12 -3.58
N HIS A 281 4.08 10.23 -2.65
CA HIS A 281 5.44 9.93 -2.20
C HIS A 281 5.88 8.61 -2.84
N ALA A 282 5.82 8.54 -4.17
CA ALA A 282 6.28 7.39 -4.95
C ALA A 282 7.74 7.59 -5.35
N ARG A 283 8.60 6.61 -5.07
CA ARG A 283 10.05 6.69 -5.21
C ARG A 283 10.58 5.52 -6.01
N GLY A 284 11.57 5.76 -6.87
CA GLY A 284 12.17 4.75 -7.73
C GLY A 284 12.75 3.55 -6.98
N TYR A 285 13.12 3.68 -5.71
CA TYR A 285 13.60 2.58 -4.87
C TYR A 285 12.49 1.69 -4.28
N GLY A 286 11.28 1.78 -4.81
CA GLY A 286 10.18 0.87 -4.47
C GLY A 286 9.30 1.29 -3.30
N LEU A 287 9.42 2.53 -2.77
CA LEU A 287 8.40 3.12 -1.92
C LEU A 287 7.27 3.66 -2.77
N PHE A 288 6.08 3.10 -2.60
CA PHE A 288 4.87 3.51 -3.29
C PHE A 288 3.85 4.02 -2.27
N ALA A 289 3.86 5.33 -2.01
CA ALA A 289 3.05 5.94 -0.96
C ALA A 289 2.22 7.12 -1.46
N VAL A 290 1.08 7.35 -0.78
CA VAL A 290 0.20 8.50 -0.93
C VAL A 290 0.06 9.21 0.41
N ASN A 291 0.26 10.54 0.43
CA ASN A 291 0.22 11.34 1.65
C ASN A 291 -0.75 12.53 1.50
N PRO A 292 -1.89 12.52 2.20
CA PRO A 292 -2.85 13.63 2.17
C PRO A 292 -2.43 14.83 3.02
N LEU A 293 -1.41 14.69 3.89
CA LEU A 293 -1.00 15.70 4.87
C LEU A 293 0.44 16.22 4.69
N GLY A 294 1.12 15.89 3.59
CA GLY A 294 2.51 16.30 3.31
C GLY A 294 2.62 17.56 2.43
N ALA A 295 1.65 18.45 2.49
CA ALA A 295 1.53 19.58 1.56
C ALA A 295 2.77 20.48 1.56
N LYS A 296 3.36 20.77 2.72
CA LYS A 296 4.48 21.70 2.85
C LYS A 296 5.71 21.25 2.06
N VAL A 297 6.10 19.98 2.22
CA VAL A 297 7.25 19.43 1.50
C VAL A 297 6.95 19.31 0.01
N PHE A 298 5.80 18.74 -0.34
CA PHE A 298 5.44 18.44 -1.73
C PHE A 298 5.11 19.70 -2.55
N SER A 299 4.70 20.80 -1.93
CA SER A 299 4.47 22.09 -2.61
C SER A 299 5.67 23.04 -2.58
N ASN A 300 6.83 22.60 -2.06
CA ASN A 300 7.98 23.46 -1.80
C ASN A 300 7.63 24.67 -0.90
N GLY A 301 6.87 24.40 0.17
CA GLY A 301 6.49 25.40 1.18
C GLY A 301 5.33 26.34 0.79
N LYS A 302 4.68 26.13 -0.36
CA LYS A 302 3.55 26.97 -0.81
C LYS A 302 2.27 26.70 -0.04
N ASP A 303 2.07 25.44 0.37
CA ASP A 303 0.91 24.96 1.13
C ASP A 303 1.37 24.30 2.42
N GLU A 304 0.54 24.34 3.45
CA GLU A 304 0.73 23.58 4.69
C GLU A 304 -0.60 22.99 5.14
N ARG A 305 -0.59 21.72 5.57
CA ARG A 305 -1.79 21.02 5.99
C ARG A 305 -1.56 20.23 7.27
N ASN A 306 -1.71 20.90 8.41
CA ASN A 306 -1.84 20.24 9.69
C ASN A 306 -3.28 19.74 9.90
N LEU A 307 -3.46 18.58 10.52
CA LEU A 307 -4.76 18.06 10.91
C LEU A 307 -4.82 17.93 12.43
N THR A 308 -5.79 18.58 13.04
CA THR A 308 -6.01 18.50 14.48
C THR A 308 -7.35 17.82 14.76
N LEU A 309 -7.35 16.86 15.69
CA LEU A 309 -8.54 16.22 16.22
C LEU A 309 -8.62 16.48 17.72
N LYS A 310 -9.77 16.92 18.20
CA LYS A 310 -10.09 16.95 19.63
C LYS A 310 -10.51 15.56 20.09
N LYS A 311 -10.44 15.31 21.39
CA LYS A 311 -10.89 14.05 21.99
C LYS A 311 -12.29 13.65 21.51
N GLY A 312 -12.39 12.42 21.00
CA GLY A 312 -13.60 11.86 20.42
C GLY A 312 -13.83 12.20 18.94
N GLU A 313 -13.12 13.18 18.37
CA GLU A 313 -13.19 13.45 16.94
C GLU A 313 -12.45 12.39 16.13
N SER A 314 -12.88 12.16 14.90
CA SER A 314 -12.35 11.12 14.03
C SER A 314 -12.07 11.65 12.63
N VAL A 315 -11.09 11.02 11.98
CA VAL A 315 -10.83 11.16 10.55
C VAL A 315 -10.84 9.78 9.90
N THR A 316 -11.35 9.69 8.68
CA THR A 316 -11.36 8.42 7.93
C THR A 316 -10.58 8.58 6.63
N PHE A 317 -9.65 7.64 6.41
CA PHE A 317 -8.89 7.51 5.18
C PHE A 317 -9.34 6.26 4.42
N ARG A 318 -9.51 6.40 3.09
CA ARG A 318 -9.96 5.32 2.19
C ARG A 318 -9.01 5.18 1.03
N TYR A 319 -8.50 3.98 0.82
CA TYR A 319 -7.63 3.65 -0.31
C TYR A 319 -8.03 2.31 -0.89
N ARG A 320 -7.99 2.20 -2.22
CA ARG A 320 -8.09 0.92 -2.92
C ARG A 320 -6.73 0.58 -3.51
N THR A 321 -6.31 -0.66 -3.36
CA THR A 321 -5.17 -1.21 -4.10
C THR A 321 -5.66 -2.30 -5.04
N LEU A 322 -5.32 -2.18 -6.31
CA LEU A 322 -5.55 -3.18 -7.35
C LEU A 322 -4.19 -3.74 -7.79
N ILE A 323 -4.05 -5.06 -7.76
CA ILE A 323 -2.92 -5.80 -8.34
C ILE A 323 -3.47 -6.60 -9.50
N SER A 324 -2.96 -6.35 -10.71
CA SER A 324 -3.37 -7.04 -11.94
C SER A 324 -2.19 -7.76 -12.57
N ASP A 325 -2.42 -8.98 -13.05
CA ASP A 325 -1.46 -9.75 -13.84
C ASP A 325 -1.53 -9.37 -15.33
N ARG A 326 -1.80 -8.09 -15.59
CA ARG A 326 -1.81 -7.44 -16.90
C ARG A 326 -1.62 -5.93 -16.73
N LEU A 327 -1.29 -5.26 -17.81
CA LEU A 327 -1.31 -3.80 -17.84
C LEU A 327 -2.76 -3.32 -17.98
N ASN A 328 -3.12 -2.28 -17.22
CA ASN A 328 -4.43 -1.65 -17.30
C ASN A 328 -4.35 -0.37 -18.13
N SER A 329 -5.39 -0.08 -18.91
CA SER A 329 -5.50 1.20 -19.62
C SER A 329 -5.92 2.33 -18.67
N LYS A 330 -5.73 3.58 -19.12
CA LYS A 330 -6.19 4.76 -18.34
C LYS A 330 -7.69 4.74 -18.14
N GLU A 331 -8.45 4.38 -19.17
CA GLU A 331 -9.91 4.33 -19.16
C GLU A 331 -10.41 3.28 -18.15
N GLU A 332 -9.75 2.11 -18.08
CA GLU A 332 -10.05 1.09 -17.08
C GLU A 332 -9.81 1.61 -15.66
N LEU A 333 -8.65 2.24 -15.42
CA LEU A 333 -8.30 2.80 -14.11
C LEU A 333 -9.22 3.96 -13.71
N ASP A 334 -9.57 4.86 -14.64
CA ASP A 334 -10.52 5.95 -14.40
C ASP A 334 -11.93 5.43 -14.07
N LYS A 335 -12.36 4.34 -14.72
CA LYS A 335 -13.62 3.67 -14.39
C LYS A 335 -13.59 3.09 -12.97
N ILE A 336 -12.52 2.36 -12.60
CA ILE A 336 -12.35 1.79 -11.26
C ILE A 336 -12.30 2.90 -10.20
N GLN A 337 -11.62 4.02 -10.50
CA GLN A 337 -11.63 5.21 -9.63
C GLN A 337 -13.05 5.74 -9.40
N SER A 338 -13.85 5.82 -10.46
CA SER A 338 -15.23 6.32 -10.37
C SER A 338 -16.13 5.37 -9.53
N GLU A 339 -15.93 4.06 -9.68
CA GLU A 339 -16.63 3.03 -8.89
C GLU A 339 -16.19 3.11 -7.42
N PHE A 340 -14.89 3.27 -7.15
CA PHE A 340 -14.37 3.41 -5.78
C PHE A 340 -14.84 4.71 -5.11
N ALA A 341 -14.90 5.81 -5.84
CA ALA A 341 -15.41 7.09 -5.33
C ALA A 341 -16.86 7.03 -4.83
N ALA A 342 -17.64 6.06 -5.28
CA ALA A 342 -19.03 5.83 -4.86
C ALA A 342 -19.13 4.98 -3.57
N VAL A 343 -18.04 4.39 -3.09
CA VAL A 343 -18.02 3.59 -1.84
C VAL A 343 -18.14 4.54 -0.64
N LYS A 344 -19.13 4.30 0.22
CA LYS A 344 -19.41 5.14 1.40
C LYS A 344 -18.62 4.70 2.64
#